data_63516729b2f15c10c20963231d28bd05
#
_entry.id   63516729b2f15c10c20963231d28bd05
#
_cell.length_a   1.000
_cell.length_b   1.000
_cell.length_c   1.000
_cell.angle_alpha   90.00
_cell.angle_beta   90.00
_cell.angle_gamma   90.00
#
_symmetry.space_group_name_H-M   'P 1'
#
loop_
_entity.id
_entity.type
_entity.pdbx_description
1 polymer ?
#
loop_
_entity_poly.entity_id
_entity_poly.type
_entity_poly.pdbx_seq_one_letter_code
_entity_poly.pdbx_strand_id
1 'polypeptide(L)'
;MSKPIRVKIISKNRIRSFQLTELPQQFPNIELIVDRQCDDYDWLVVYDDVPSNSDERLSLGVENLACPRENTVLVTYEPSSVKFYGQDYTDQYGMVLTSHAPDSLTHRNRHDMPPVGVWYYGGIDQIRAHPTAPKKTKDISIFASAKQEKHTLHKRRFDFITEMQEGLSEQLDVYGRGHQFVEHKAEALDDYRYHIAVENHIGPHHWTEKLSDSFLGYCLPFYVGCSNAAEYFPEESFIEIDIRDSQAALATIKAAIANNEYEKRLPAIIEARRRVIEDYNLGNMLARHIVASPQAKMVPPPKSFRATP
;
A
#
# COMPACT_ATOMS: atom_id res chain seq x y z
N MET A 1 -21.04 -27.74 3.53
CA MET A 1 -20.39 -26.41 3.35
C MET A 1 -20.22 -26.21 1.86
N SER A 2 -20.49 -25.02 1.32
CA SER A 2 -20.23 -24.70 -0.08
C SER A 2 -18.72 -24.74 -0.36
N LYS A 3 -18.32 -25.15 -1.58
CA LYS A 3 -16.92 -25.09 -2.02
C LYS A 3 -16.41 -23.63 -1.88
N PRO A 4 -15.20 -23.39 -1.35
CA PRO A 4 -14.66 -22.04 -1.30
C PRO A 4 -14.46 -21.46 -2.72
N ILE A 5 -14.58 -20.15 -2.85
CA ILE A 5 -14.23 -19.43 -4.07
C ILE A 5 -12.70 -19.35 -4.13
N ARG A 6 -12.10 -19.90 -5.17
CA ARG A 6 -10.65 -19.96 -5.35
C ARG A 6 -10.16 -18.77 -6.16
N VAL A 7 -9.27 -17.98 -5.58
CA VAL A 7 -8.76 -16.73 -6.15
C VAL A 7 -7.26 -16.84 -6.39
N LYS A 8 -6.86 -17.00 -7.64
CA LYS A 8 -5.45 -16.99 -8.04
C LYS A 8 -4.95 -15.56 -8.14
N ILE A 9 -3.81 -15.28 -7.54
CA ILE A 9 -3.16 -13.95 -7.55
C ILE A 9 -1.80 -14.08 -8.22
N ILE A 10 -1.57 -13.30 -9.27
CA ILE A 10 -0.29 -13.19 -9.96
C ILE A 10 0.19 -11.74 -9.96
N SER A 11 1.50 -11.56 -9.94
CA SER A 11 2.13 -10.24 -9.96
C SER A 11 3.50 -10.31 -10.60
N LYS A 12 3.87 -9.28 -11.34
CA LYS A 12 5.24 -9.07 -11.80
C LYS A 12 6.18 -8.77 -10.62
N ASN A 13 5.67 -8.12 -9.60
CA ASN A 13 6.39 -7.81 -8.37
C ASN A 13 6.08 -8.86 -7.29
N ARG A 14 7.01 -9.06 -6.35
CA ARG A 14 6.78 -10.01 -5.26
C ARG A 14 5.71 -9.48 -4.29
N ILE A 15 4.57 -10.16 -4.24
CA ILE A 15 3.59 -10.01 -3.16
C ILE A 15 4.09 -10.85 -1.98
N ARG A 16 4.06 -10.31 -0.78
CA ARG A 16 4.41 -11.07 0.42
C ARG A 16 3.26 -11.99 0.79
N SER A 17 3.49 -13.31 0.76
CA SER A 17 2.46 -14.34 1.00
C SER A 17 1.75 -14.19 2.35
N PHE A 18 2.46 -13.74 3.41
CA PHE A 18 1.88 -13.57 4.73
C PHE A 18 0.70 -12.57 4.74
N GLN A 19 0.73 -11.55 3.88
CA GLN A 19 -0.37 -10.58 3.76
C GLN A 19 -1.65 -11.19 3.19
N LEU A 20 -1.55 -12.35 2.57
CA LEU A 20 -2.68 -13.06 1.99
C LEU A 20 -3.20 -14.19 2.86
N THR A 21 -2.32 -14.89 3.56
CA THR A 21 -2.67 -16.17 4.21
C THR A 21 -2.46 -16.19 5.73
N GLU A 22 -1.52 -15.42 6.24
CA GLU A 22 -1.17 -15.43 7.68
C GLU A 22 -1.81 -14.30 8.48
N LEU A 23 -2.36 -13.28 7.80
CA LEU A 23 -3.13 -12.22 8.42
C LEU A 23 -4.60 -12.64 8.62
N PRO A 24 -5.33 -11.97 9.52
CA PRO A 24 -6.75 -12.27 9.75
C PRO A 24 -7.58 -12.22 8.48
N GLN A 25 -8.31 -13.29 8.17
CA GLN A 25 -9.19 -13.40 7.02
C GLN A 25 -10.64 -13.18 7.43
N GLN A 26 -11.26 -12.12 6.89
CA GLN A 26 -12.66 -11.78 7.16
C GLN A 26 -13.65 -12.60 6.29
N PHE A 27 -13.16 -13.27 5.24
CA PHE A 27 -13.95 -14.00 4.27
C PHE A 27 -13.53 -15.49 4.21
N PRO A 28 -14.00 -16.34 5.14
CA PRO A 28 -13.53 -17.73 5.26
C PRO A 28 -13.92 -18.63 4.08
N ASN A 29 -14.83 -18.17 3.22
CA ASN A 29 -15.24 -18.86 1.99
C ASN A 29 -14.37 -18.45 0.78
N ILE A 30 -13.32 -17.65 0.95
CA ILE A 30 -12.34 -17.30 -0.08
C ILE A 30 -11.04 -18.07 0.20
N GLU A 31 -10.53 -18.76 -0.81
CA GLU A 31 -9.20 -19.38 -0.80
C GLU A 31 -8.27 -18.59 -1.71
N LEU A 32 -7.21 -18.00 -1.15
CA LEU A 32 -6.24 -17.21 -1.89
C LEU A 32 -5.06 -18.10 -2.33
N ILE A 33 -4.72 -18.07 -3.62
CA ILE A 33 -3.73 -18.94 -4.25
C ILE A 33 -2.66 -18.06 -4.90
N VAL A 34 -1.41 -18.20 -4.48
CA VAL A 34 -0.24 -17.50 -5.05
C VAL A 34 0.60 -18.40 -5.95
N ASP A 35 0.19 -19.65 -6.13
CA ASP A 35 0.85 -20.59 -7.05
C ASP A 35 0.50 -20.24 -8.50
N ARG A 36 1.48 -19.79 -9.25
CA ARG A 36 1.33 -19.41 -10.66
C ARG A 36 0.94 -20.62 -11.54
N GLN A 37 1.30 -21.84 -11.15
CA GLN A 37 1.01 -23.05 -11.92
C GLN A 37 -0.41 -23.60 -11.68
N CYS A 38 -1.11 -23.06 -10.67
CA CYS A 38 -2.49 -23.47 -10.41
C CYS A 38 -3.40 -23.10 -11.60
N ASP A 39 -4.14 -24.05 -12.11
CA ASP A 39 -5.14 -23.91 -13.19
C ASP A 39 -6.58 -24.19 -12.72
N ASP A 40 -6.78 -24.55 -11.45
CA ASP A 40 -8.09 -24.72 -10.82
C ASP A 40 -8.40 -23.52 -9.91
N TYR A 41 -9.01 -22.47 -10.49
CA TYR A 41 -9.43 -21.26 -9.78
C TYR A 41 -10.71 -20.67 -10.41
N ASP A 42 -11.47 -19.94 -9.58
CA ASP A 42 -12.71 -19.28 -9.99
C ASP A 42 -12.47 -17.81 -10.39
N TRP A 43 -11.42 -17.18 -9.84
CA TRP A 43 -11.04 -15.80 -10.12
C TRP A 43 -9.54 -15.66 -10.35
N LEU A 44 -9.15 -14.76 -11.26
CA LEU A 44 -7.77 -14.33 -11.47
C LEU A 44 -7.60 -12.85 -11.05
N VAL A 45 -6.66 -12.59 -10.17
CA VAL A 45 -6.21 -11.25 -9.82
C VAL A 45 -4.81 -11.02 -10.39
N VAL A 46 -4.66 -9.97 -11.18
CA VAL A 46 -3.36 -9.47 -11.65
C VAL A 46 -3.02 -8.22 -10.84
N TYR A 47 -1.96 -8.30 -10.06
CA TYR A 47 -1.48 -7.18 -9.26
C TYR A 47 -0.36 -6.46 -10.01
N ASP A 48 -0.62 -5.23 -10.44
CA ASP A 48 0.21 -4.34 -11.25
C ASP A 48 0.35 -4.79 -12.72
N ASP A 49 0.94 -5.95 -12.96
CA ASP A 49 1.16 -6.46 -14.33
C ASP A 49 1.27 -7.98 -14.36
N VAL A 50 1.04 -8.55 -15.54
CA VAL A 50 1.24 -9.98 -15.78
C VAL A 50 2.74 -10.28 -15.74
N PRO A 51 3.17 -11.26 -14.93
CA PRO A 51 4.59 -11.62 -14.87
C PRO A 51 5.06 -12.21 -16.21
N SER A 52 6.31 -11.93 -16.57
CA SER A 52 6.96 -12.52 -17.74
C SER A 52 6.93 -14.06 -17.69
N ASN A 53 6.80 -14.70 -18.85
CA ASN A 53 6.83 -16.16 -18.98
C ASN A 53 8.26 -16.71 -19.12
N SER A 54 9.25 -15.84 -19.34
CA SER A 54 10.66 -16.19 -19.40
C SER A 54 11.49 -15.17 -18.63
N ASP A 55 12.72 -15.53 -18.28
CA ASP A 55 13.71 -14.62 -17.68
C ASP A 55 14.24 -13.57 -18.68
N GLU A 56 13.78 -13.61 -19.93
CA GLU A 56 14.14 -12.65 -20.96
C GLU A 56 13.49 -11.29 -20.68
N ARG A 57 14.29 -10.25 -20.65
CA ARG A 57 13.91 -8.87 -20.32
C ARG A 57 12.79 -8.28 -21.21
N LEU A 58 12.59 -8.84 -22.42
CA LEU A 58 11.60 -8.41 -23.41
C LEU A 58 10.43 -9.38 -23.55
N SER A 59 10.35 -10.43 -22.73
CA SER A 59 9.24 -11.37 -22.79
C SER A 59 7.95 -10.69 -22.33
N LEU A 60 6.97 -10.65 -23.22
CA LEU A 60 5.61 -10.25 -22.87
C LEU A 60 4.99 -11.31 -21.96
N GLY A 61 4.47 -10.90 -20.80
CA GLY A 61 3.71 -11.78 -19.94
C GLY A 61 2.38 -12.15 -20.60
N VAL A 62 2.10 -13.44 -20.66
CA VAL A 62 0.81 -13.97 -21.11
C VAL A 62 0.30 -14.94 -20.07
N GLU A 63 -0.95 -14.83 -19.68
CA GLU A 63 -1.62 -15.75 -18.77
C GLU A 63 -2.84 -16.39 -19.47
N ASN A 64 -2.91 -17.72 -19.45
CA ASN A 64 -4.07 -18.44 -19.94
C ASN A 64 -5.13 -18.50 -18.85
N LEU A 65 -6.37 -18.17 -19.19
CA LEU A 65 -7.45 -18.14 -18.21
C LEU A 65 -8.07 -19.53 -18.03
N ALA A 66 -8.21 -19.95 -16.77
CA ALA A 66 -9.06 -21.05 -16.37
C ALA A 66 -10.43 -20.57 -15.82
N CYS A 67 -10.62 -19.27 -15.65
CA CYS A 67 -11.88 -18.65 -15.26
C CYS A 67 -12.47 -17.78 -16.39
N PRO A 68 -13.77 -17.39 -16.31
CA PRO A 68 -14.35 -16.38 -17.20
C PRO A 68 -13.61 -15.05 -17.13
N ARG A 69 -13.57 -14.31 -18.24
CA ARG A 69 -12.98 -12.97 -18.30
C ARG A 69 -13.61 -12.01 -17.27
N GLU A 70 -14.90 -12.15 -17.05
CA GLU A 70 -15.65 -11.35 -16.07
C GLU A 70 -15.16 -11.57 -14.64
N ASN A 71 -14.51 -12.69 -14.36
CA ASN A 71 -13.90 -13.06 -13.08
C ASN A 71 -12.42 -12.70 -13.02
N THR A 72 -11.98 -11.70 -13.76
CA THR A 72 -10.61 -11.20 -13.74
C THR A 72 -10.54 -9.81 -13.16
N VAL A 73 -9.53 -9.57 -12.33
CA VAL A 73 -9.33 -8.31 -11.61
C VAL A 73 -7.93 -7.78 -11.89
N LEU A 74 -7.83 -6.53 -12.32
CA LEU A 74 -6.59 -5.78 -12.28
C LEU A 74 -6.54 -4.94 -11.02
N VAL A 75 -5.46 -5.02 -10.25
CA VAL A 75 -5.12 -4.10 -9.17
C VAL A 75 -3.97 -3.23 -9.62
N THR A 76 -4.15 -1.91 -9.70
CA THR A 76 -3.05 -1.00 -10.02
C THR A 76 -2.20 -0.73 -8.77
N TYR A 77 -0.88 -0.65 -8.93
CA TYR A 77 0.04 -0.41 -7.82
C TYR A 77 0.64 1.00 -7.87
N GLU A 78 1.24 1.37 -8.99
CA GLU A 78 1.85 2.67 -9.17
C GLU A 78 0.79 3.74 -9.44
N PRO A 79 0.96 4.99 -8.96
CA PRO A 79 0.02 6.07 -9.25
C PRO A 79 0.12 6.54 -10.70
N SER A 80 -0.89 7.28 -11.17
CA SER A 80 -0.96 7.83 -12.54
C SER A 80 0.22 8.74 -12.90
N SER A 81 0.87 9.36 -11.93
CA SER A 81 2.09 10.16 -12.12
C SER A 81 3.35 9.33 -12.40
N VAL A 82 3.30 8.01 -12.20
CA VAL A 82 4.43 7.07 -12.38
C VAL A 82 4.16 6.08 -13.49
N LYS A 83 2.95 5.51 -13.55
CA LYS A 83 2.58 4.48 -14.54
C LYS A 83 1.22 4.78 -15.16
N PHE A 84 1.15 4.74 -16.46
CA PHE A 84 -0.09 4.78 -17.22
C PHE A 84 -0.50 3.36 -17.62
N TYR A 85 -1.72 2.96 -17.27
CA TYR A 85 -2.31 1.71 -17.72
C TYR A 85 -3.17 2.01 -18.95
N GLY A 86 -2.72 1.55 -20.13
CA GLY A 86 -3.44 1.78 -21.37
C GLY A 86 -4.85 1.17 -21.38
N GLN A 87 -5.79 1.81 -22.10
CA GLN A 87 -7.18 1.36 -22.17
C GLN A 87 -7.28 -0.08 -22.68
N ASP A 88 -6.54 -0.44 -23.72
CA ASP A 88 -6.51 -1.79 -24.29
C ASP A 88 -6.05 -2.85 -23.27
N TYR A 89 -5.21 -2.45 -22.31
CA TYR A 89 -4.78 -3.33 -21.23
C TYR A 89 -5.87 -3.48 -20.17
N THR A 90 -6.40 -2.37 -19.69
CA THR A 90 -7.43 -2.39 -18.63
C THR A 90 -8.72 -3.04 -19.11
N ASP A 91 -9.12 -2.84 -20.36
CA ASP A 91 -10.32 -3.44 -20.96
C ASP A 91 -10.25 -4.98 -21.08
N GLN A 92 -9.09 -5.60 -20.88
CA GLN A 92 -8.97 -7.05 -20.82
C GLN A 92 -9.60 -7.65 -19.57
N TYR A 93 -9.77 -6.85 -18.50
CA TYR A 93 -10.26 -7.31 -17.21
C TYR A 93 -11.76 -7.12 -17.03
N GLY A 94 -12.35 -7.95 -16.19
CA GLY A 94 -13.75 -7.82 -15.76
C GLY A 94 -13.95 -6.72 -14.71
N MET A 95 -12.91 -6.44 -13.91
CA MET A 95 -12.91 -5.42 -12.84
C MET A 95 -11.55 -4.76 -12.74
N VAL A 96 -11.53 -3.48 -12.40
CA VAL A 96 -10.29 -2.74 -12.09
C VAL A 96 -10.40 -2.10 -10.71
N LEU A 97 -9.45 -2.41 -9.83
CA LEU A 97 -9.29 -1.83 -8.50
C LEU A 97 -8.09 -0.87 -8.54
N THR A 98 -8.32 0.40 -8.25
CA THR A 98 -7.32 1.44 -8.54
C THR A 98 -7.45 2.66 -7.65
N SER A 99 -6.33 3.33 -7.37
CA SER A 99 -6.28 4.68 -6.81
C SER A 99 -6.14 5.78 -7.87
N HIS A 100 -6.12 5.43 -9.16
CA HIS A 100 -6.11 6.44 -10.21
C HIS A 100 -7.42 7.20 -10.25
N ALA A 101 -7.36 8.49 -10.52
CA ALA A 101 -8.57 9.28 -10.72
C ALA A 101 -9.38 8.78 -11.94
N PRO A 102 -10.72 8.94 -11.95
CA PRO A 102 -11.58 8.44 -13.03
C PRO A 102 -11.23 8.96 -14.43
N ASP A 103 -10.65 10.14 -14.53
CA ASP A 103 -10.17 10.74 -15.78
C ASP A 103 -8.82 10.16 -16.25
N SER A 104 -8.03 9.62 -15.32
CA SER A 104 -6.73 9.01 -15.61
C SER A 104 -6.82 7.53 -15.93
N LEU A 105 -7.83 6.83 -15.40
CA LEU A 105 -8.11 5.43 -15.70
C LEU A 105 -9.62 5.20 -15.76
N THR A 106 -10.14 5.03 -16.97
CA THR A 106 -11.55 4.75 -17.25
C THR A 106 -11.76 3.25 -17.41
N HIS A 107 -12.76 2.69 -16.71
CA HIS A 107 -13.18 1.31 -16.89
C HIS A 107 -14.64 1.14 -16.44
N ARG A 108 -15.42 0.32 -17.16
CA ARG A 108 -16.86 0.09 -16.91
C ARG A 108 -17.18 -0.47 -15.51
N ASN A 109 -16.25 -1.21 -14.93
CA ASN A 109 -16.35 -1.81 -13.60
C ASN A 109 -15.10 -1.43 -12.78
N ARG A 110 -14.95 -0.12 -12.55
CA ARG A 110 -13.86 0.48 -11.80
C ARG A 110 -14.30 0.71 -10.36
N HIS A 111 -13.43 0.36 -9.42
CA HIS A 111 -13.62 0.64 -8.00
C HIS A 111 -12.38 1.30 -7.42
N ASP A 112 -12.59 2.22 -6.48
CA ASP A 112 -11.51 2.84 -5.74
C ASP A 112 -10.90 1.85 -4.75
N MET A 113 -9.58 1.71 -4.81
CA MET A 113 -8.81 0.88 -3.91
C MET A 113 -7.39 1.44 -3.77
N PRO A 114 -6.89 1.63 -2.54
CA PRO A 114 -5.49 2.00 -2.33
C PRO A 114 -4.57 0.85 -2.76
N PRO A 115 -3.31 1.15 -3.16
CA PRO A 115 -2.33 0.15 -3.58
C PRO A 115 -1.76 -0.60 -2.37
N VAL A 116 -2.61 -1.34 -1.67
CA VAL A 116 -2.24 -2.19 -0.53
C VAL A 116 -1.53 -3.47 -1.00
N GLY A 117 -0.80 -4.13 -0.12
CA GLY A 117 -0.16 -5.43 -0.41
C GLY A 117 1.35 -5.42 -0.33
N VAL A 118 1.96 -4.27 -0.05
CA VAL A 118 3.40 -4.15 0.19
C VAL A 118 3.62 -3.40 1.50
N TRP A 119 4.27 -4.04 2.47
CA TRP A 119 4.77 -3.41 3.70
C TRP A 119 6.26 -3.64 3.82
N TYR A 120 6.99 -2.63 4.25
CA TYR A 120 8.42 -2.72 4.52
C TYR A 120 8.74 -2.67 6.00
N TYR A 121 7.71 -2.57 6.87
CA TYR A 121 7.85 -2.66 8.32
C TYR A 121 8.61 -3.92 8.72
N GLY A 122 8.27 -5.05 8.13
CA GLY A 122 8.90 -6.34 8.38
C GLY A 122 8.01 -7.49 7.91
N GLY A 123 8.30 -8.69 8.36
CA GLY A 123 7.46 -9.88 8.17
C GLY A 123 6.37 -9.99 9.23
N ILE A 124 5.63 -11.12 9.19
CA ILE A 124 4.58 -11.40 10.17
C ILE A 124 5.13 -11.50 11.60
N ASP A 125 6.37 -11.97 11.75
CA ASP A 125 6.98 -12.12 13.06
C ASP A 125 7.23 -10.77 13.74
N GLN A 126 7.64 -9.74 12.98
CA GLN A 126 7.78 -8.36 13.49
C GLN A 126 6.42 -7.80 13.93
N ILE A 127 5.36 -8.08 13.17
CA ILE A 127 4.01 -7.65 13.51
C ILE A 127 3.53 -8.32 14.80
N ARG A 128 3.79 -9.63 14.96
CA ARG A 128 3.40 -10.44 16.13
C ARG A 128 4.26 -10.14 17.36
N ALA A 129 5.50 -9.72 17.19
CA ALA A 129 6.39 -9.35 18.29
C ALA A 129 5.85 -8.17 19.12
N HIS A 130 5.06 -7.29 18.49
CA HIS A 130 4.47 -6.13 19.15
C HIS A 130 2.93 -6.17 19.11
N PRO A 131 2.27 -7.05 19.91
CA PRO A 131 0.81 -7.11 20.00
C PRO A 131 0.22 -5.87 20.68
N THR A 132 1.05 -5.13 21.43
CA THR A 132 0.73 -3.84 22.06
C THR A 132 1.82 -2.84 21.74
N ALA A 133 1.50 -1.54 21.85
CA ALA A 133 2.45 -0.48 21.57
C ALA A 133 3.71 -0.62 22.47
N PRO A 134 4.91 -0.69 21.88
CA PRO A 134 6.15 -0.76 22.65
C PRO A 134 6.42 0.58 23.34
N LYS A 135 7.27 0.57 24.36
CA LYS A 135 7.73 1.80 24.98
C LYS A 135 8.63 2.57 24.01
N LYS A 136 8.19 3.74 23.60
CA LYS A 136 8.96 4.63 22.73
C LYS A 136 10.06 5.35 23.49
N THR A 137 11.26 5.38 22.94
CA THR A 137 12.46 5.97 23.57
C THR A 137 13.00 7.17 22.81
N LYS A 138 12.55 7.35 21.54
CA LYS A 138 12.98 8.41 20.64
C LYS A 138 11.80 9.24 20.13
N ASP A 139 12.06 10.42 19.64
CA ASP A 139 11.01 11.33 19.21
C ASP A 139 10.58 11.07 17.78
N ILE A 140 11.41 11.34 16.78
CA ILE A 140 10.95 11.36 15.39
C ILE A 140 11.95 10.74 14.41
N SER A 141 11.42 9.99 13.44
CA SER A 141 12.19 9.40 12.34
C SER A 141 11.59 9.73 10.97
N ILE A 142 12.39 9.56 9.92
CA ILE A 142 11.97 9.64 8.53
C ILE A 142 12.70 8.62 7.67
N PHE A 143 12.00 8.05 6.67
CA PHE A 143 12.65 7.33 5.57
C PHE A 143 12.89 8.28 4.38
N ALA A 144 14.17 8.48 4.06
CA ALA A 144 14.64 9.29 2.94
C ALA A 144 15.13 8.43 1.78
N SER A 145 14.97 8.95 0.57
CA SER A 145 15.60 8.40 -0.64
C SER A 145 16.41 9.53 -1.29
N ALA A 146 17.63 9.22 -1.68
CA ALA A 146 18.49 10.16 -2.39
C ALA A 146 18.05 10.46 -3.84
N LYS A 147 16.91 9.91 -4.30
CA LYS A 147 16.37 10.17 -5.64
C LYS A 147 15.91 11.62 -5.77
N GLN A 148 16.35 12.29 -6.85
CA GLN A 148 16.05 13.71 -7.14
C GLN A 148 15.37 13.88 -8.51
N GLU A 149 14.55 12.94 -8.95
CA GLU A 149 13.83 13.02 -10.23
C GLU A 149 12.86 14.21 -10.21
N LYS A 150 12.99 15.12 -11.23
CA LYS A 150 12.29 16.41 -11.25
C LYS A 150 10.83 16.33 -11.67
N HIS A 151 10.43 15.26 -12.37
CA HIS A 151 9.07 15.07 -12.91
C HIS A 151 8.09 14.46 -11.90
N THR A 152 8.56 14.15 -10.69
CA THR A 152 7.78 13.61 -9.59
C THR A 152 7.98 14.46 -8.33
N LEU A 153 7.29 14.13 -7.23
CA LEU A 153 7.52 14.78 -5.93
C LEU A 153 8.91 14.49 -5.32
N HIS A 154 9.77 13.70 -5.98
CA HIS A 154 11.06 13.29 -5.40
C HIS A 154 11.96 14.46 -5.04
N LYS A 155 12.10 15.45 -5.95
CA LYS A 155 12.94 16.63 -5.64
C LYS A 155 12.36 17.42 -4.46
N ARG A 156 11.06 17.70 -4.44
CA ARG A 156 10.43 18.46 -3.36
C ARG A 156 10.53 17.73 -2.01
N ARG A 157 10.37 16.40 -2.02
CA ARG A 157 10.60 15.57 -0.82
C ARG A 157 12.03 15.66 -0.34
N PHE A 158 13.00 15.60 -1.25
CA PHE A 158 14.41 15.74 -0.89
C PHE A 158 14.70 17.09 -0.23
N ASP A 159 14.24 18.20 -0.84
CA ASP A 159 14.40 19.55 -0.29
C ASP A 159 13.73 19.64 1.09
N PHE A 160 12.49 19.17 1.22
CA PHE A 160 11.76 19.13 2.49
C PHE A 160 12.50 18.34 3.58
N ILE A 161 13.06 17.17 3.26
CA ILE A 161 13.81 16.36 4.21
C ILE A 161 15.05 17.13 4.71
N THR A 162 15.75 17.82 3.82
CA THR A 162 16.91 18.66 4.18
C THR A 162 16.49 19.78 5.14
N GLU A 163 15.39 20.48 4.84
CA GLU A 163 14.85 21.53 5.67
C GLU A 163 14.39 21.01 7.05
N MET A 164 13.84 19.79 7.13
CA MET A 164 13.47 19.14 8.40
C MET A 164 14.70 18.73 9.20
N GLN A 165 15.76 18.22 8.55
CA GLN A 165 17.03 17.92 9.24
C GLN A 165 17.67 19.16 9.85
N GLU A 166 17.69 20.28 9.13
CA GLU A 166 18.18 21.55 9.64
C GLU A 166 17.33 22.07 10.81
N GLY A 167 16.01 21.98 10.70
CA GLY A 167 15.07 22.53 11.67
C GLY A 167 14.92 21.71 12.96
N LEU A 168 15.05 20.38 12.89
CA LEU A 168 14.90 19.45 14.01
C LEU A 168 16.27 18.99 14.57
N SER A 169 17.35 19.19 13.81
CA SER A 169 18.72 18.83 14.20
C SER A 169 18.81 17.40 14.74
N GLU A 170 19.37 17.21 15.92
CA GLU A 170 19.59 15.88 16.54
C GLU A 170 18.29 15.13 16.94
N GLN A 171 17.13 15.77 16.89
CA GLN A 171 15.85 15.11 17.20
C GLN A 171 15.34 14.21 16.06
N LEU A 172 15.77 14.46 14.80
CA LEU A 172 15.33 13.71 13.63
C LEU A 172 16.37 12.67 13.19
N ASP A 173 16.05 11.41 13.37
CA ASP A 173 16.82 10.31 12.80
C ASP A 173 16.38 10.02 11.36
N VAL A 174 17.33 9.98 10.41
CA VAL A 174 17.08 9.77 8.99
C VAL A 174 17.60 8.43 8.54
N TYR A 175 16.71 7.62 7.98
CA TYR A 175 16.97 6.27 7.49
C TYR A 175 16.80 6.19 5.97
N GLY A 176 17.38 5.15 5.36
CA GLY A 176 17.20 4.84 3.95
C GLY A 176 18.48 4.95 3.12
N ARG A 177 18.34 4.82 1.80
CA ARG A 177 19.50 4.79 0.90
C ARG A 177 20.27 6.12 0.90
N GLY A 178 21.54 6.07 1.27
CA GLY A 178 22.41 7.23 1.43
C GLY A 178 22.40 7.82 2.85
N HIS A 179 21.63 7.24 3.76
CA HIS A 179 21.55 7.53 5.18
C HIS A 179 21.79 6.25 5.98
N GLN A 180 21.28 6.16 7.21
CA GLN A 180 21.38 4.95 8.01
C GLN A 180 20.58 3.80 7.36
N PHE A 181 21.27 2.72 7.03
CA PHE A 181 20.65 1.51 6.47
C PHE A 181 20.01 0.68 7.58
N VAL A 182 18.83 0.12 7.30
CA VAL A 182 18.16 -0.88 8.13
C VAL A 182 17.63 -1.99 7.23
N GLU A 183 17.57 -3.21 7.75
CA GLU A 183 17.02 -4.36 7.03
C GLU A 183 15.50 -4.31 6.96
N HIS A 184 14.88 -3.93 8.08
CA HIS A 184 13.44 -3.74 8.20
C HIS A 184 13.13 -2.33 8.69
N LYS A 185 12.05 -1.73 8.19
CA LYS A 185 11.61 -0.42 8.66
C LYS A 185 11.19 -0.41 10.13
N ALA A 186 10.85 -1.57 10.71
CA ALA A 186 10.61 -1.70 12.15
C ALA A 186 11.70 -1.04 13.00
N GLU A 187 12.99 -1.20 12.61
CA GLU A 187 14.14 -0.61 13.29
C GLU A 187 14.12 0.93 13.34
N ALA A 188 13.45 1.55 12.37
CA ALA A 188 13.29 3.00 12.29
C ALA A 188 11.92 3.48 12.78
N LEU A 189 11.08 2.60 13.31
CA LEU A 189 9.71 2.92 13.74
C LEU A 189 9.44 2.51 15.19
N ASP A 190 9.92 1.35 15.63
CA ASP A 190 9.52 0.76 16.92
C ASP A 190 9.94 1.62 18.12
N ASP A 191 11.08 2.28 18.04
CA ASP A 191 11.56 3.17 19.11
C ASP A 191 10.97 4.59 19.05
N TYR A 192 10.32 4.98 17.94
CA TYR A 192 9.93 6.36 17.68
C TYR A 192 8.46 6.64 17.96
N ARG A 193 8.16 7.78 18.62
CA ARG A 193 6.80 8.28 18.80
C ARG A 193 6.19 8.78 17.51
N TYR A 194 6.99 9.49 16.70
CA TYR A 194 6.54 10.14 15.47
C TYR A 194 7.31 9.62 14.25
N HIS A 195 6.66 9.66 13.10
CA HIS A 195 7.31 9.38 11.82
C HIS A 195 6.86 10.35 10.74
N ILE A 196 7.77 10.86 9.90
CA ILE A 196 7.39 11.69 8.75
C ILE A 196 7.14 10.77 7.56
N ALA A 197 5.88 10.66 7.13
CA ALA A 197 5.42 9.80 6.06
C ALA A 197 4.96 10.64 4.86
N VAL A 198 5.80 10.72 3.82
CA VAL A 198 5.51 11.50 2.60
C VAL A 198 5.38 10.56 1.40
N GLU A 199 4.20 10.52 0.79
CA GLU A 199 3.94 9.76 -0.42
C GLU A 199 4.65 10.33 -1.67
N ASN A 200 4.75 9.52 -2.71
CA ASN A 200 5.27 9.95 -4.01
C ASN A 200 4.21 10.64 -4.88
N HIS A 201 2.95 10.52 -4.47
CA HIS A 201 1.79 11.06 -5.16
C HIS A 201 0.79 11.61 -4.14
N ILE A 202 0.13 12.71 -4.48
CA ILE A 202 -0.93 13.31 -3.68
C ILE A 202 -2.24 13.14 -4.45
N GLY A 203 -3.20 12.47 -3.86
CA GLY A 203 -4.51 12.23 -4.47
C GLY A 203 -5.41 11.37 -3.62
N PRO A 204 -6.70 11.26 -3.95
CA PRO A 204 -7.62 10.42 -3.21
C PRO A 204 -7.26 8.93 -3.36
N HIS A 205 -7.60 8.14 -2.36
CA HIS A 205 -7.43 6.69 -2.32
C HIS A 205 -5.97 6.20 -2.52
N HIS A 206 -4.98 7.10 -2.51
CA HIS A 206 -3.57 6.73 -2.72
C HIS A 206 -2.76 6.89 -1.43
N TRP A 207 -2.85 5.91 -0.54
CA TRP A 207 -1.93 5.71 0.57
C TRP A 207 -1.19 4.37 0.39
N THR A 208 0.06 4.33 0.81
CA THR A 208 0.96 3.21 0.58
C THR A 208 1.58 2.70 1.89
N GLU A 209 2.61 1.88 1.74
CA GLU A 209 3.42 1.42 2.87
C GLU A 209 4.01 2.56 3.72
N LYS A 210 4.07 3.79 3.21
CA LYS A 210 4.61 4.92 3.98
C LYS A 210 3.72 5.27 5.15
N LEU A 211 2.41 5.26 4.92
CA LEU A 211 1.45 5.47 5.99
C LEU A 211 1.24 4.21 6.83
N SER A 212 1.03 3.04 6.18
CA SER A 212 0.74 1.81 6.90
C SER A 212 1.90 1.31 7.76
N ASP A 213 3.16 1.43 7.30
CA ASP A 213 4.32 1.05 8.11
C ASP A 213 4.45 1.90 9.39
N SER A 214 4.06 3.19 9.31
CA SER A 214 4.02 4.05 10.50
C SER A 214 3.06 3.51 11.55
N PHE A 215 1.86 3.09 11.14
CA PHE A 215 0.88 2.49 12.04
C PHE A 215 1.32 1.12 12.54
N LEU A 216 1.96 0.30 11.70
CA LEU A 216 2.50 -1.00 12.11
C LEU A 216 3.55 -0.84 13.22
N GLY A 217 4.37 0.20 13.15
CA GLY A 217 5.32 0.59 14.17
C GLY A 217 4.72 1.40 15.32
N TYR A 218 3.40 1.57 15.40
CA TYR A 218 2.74 2.42 16.43
C TYR A 218 3.28 3.85 16.48
N CYS A 219 3.67 4.44 15.36
CA CYS A 219 4.06 5.83 15.27
C CYS A 219 2.84 6.73 14.97
N LEU A 220 2.87 7.97 15.45
CA LEU A 220 2.00 9.04 14.97
C LEU A 220 2.64 9.65 13.71
N PRO A 221 2.10 9.40 12.49
CA PRO A 221 2.68 9.96 11.29
C PRO A 221 2.34 11.44 11.10
N PHE A 222 3.36 12.24 10.74
CA PHE A 222 3.15 13.49 10.00
C PHE A 222 3.03 13.13 8.53
N TYR A 223 1.85 13.31 7.96
CA TYR A 223 1.47 12.69 6.71
C TYR A 223 1.24 13.67 5.57
N VAL A 224 1.73 13.28 4.38
CA VAL A 224 1.42 13.92 3.10
C VAL A 224 1.12 12.84 2.06
N GLY A 225 -0.08 12.87 1.45
CA GLY A 225 -0.40 11.90 0.40
C GLY A 225 -1.88 11.80 0.09
N CYS A 226 -2.55 10.83 0.67
CA CYS A 226 -3.96 10.54 0.42
C CYS A 226 -4.87 11.65 0.97
N SER A 227 -5.53 12.37 0.09
CA SER A 227 -6.38 13.51 0.47
C SER A 227 -7.68 13.11 1.21
N ASN A 228 -8.06 11.84 1.16
CA ASN A 228 -9.18 11.28 1.91
C ASN A 228 -8.75 10.17 2.88
N ALA A 229 -7.57 10.30 3.48
CA ALA A 229 -7.04 9.30 4.43
C ALA A 229 -7.98 9.07 5.63
N ALA A 230 -8.74 10.08 6.05
CA ALA A 230 -9.72 9.98 7.14
C ALA A 230 -10.90 9.03 6.83
N GLU A 231 -11.16 8.69 5.55
CA GLU A 231 -12.13 7.64 5.20
C GLU A 231 -11.63 6.24 5.57
N TYR A 232 -10.33 6.06 5.64
CA TYR A 232 -9.66 4.77 5.93
C TYR A 232 -9.28 4.65 7.40
N PHE A 233 -8.76 5.71 7.99
CA PHE A 233 -8.16 5.71 9.32
C PHE A 233 -8.81 6.78 10.21
N PRO A 234 -8.80 6.62 11.55
CA PRO A 234 -9.24 7.67 12.44
C PRO A 234 -8.47 8.96 12.17
N GLU A 235 -9.15 10.10 12.09
CA GLU A 235 -8.54 11.40 11.81
C GLU A 235 -7.45 11.76 12.83
N GLU A 236 -7.62 11.33 14.08
CA GLU A 236 -6.63 11.54 15.13
C GLU A 236 -5.39 10.64 14.99
N SER A 237 -5.41 9.62 14.11
CA SER A 237 -4.27 8.70 13.96
C SER A 237 -3.09 9.28 13.17
N PHE A 238 -3.25 10.42 12.54
CA PHE A 238 -2.20 11.11 11.78
C PHE A 238 -2.34 12.63 11.92
N ILE A 239 -1.28 13.36 11.55
CA ILE A 239 -1.28 14.82 11.47
C ILE A 239 -0.90 15.20 10.04
N GLU A 240 -1.79 15.88 9.33
CA GLU A 240 -1.49 16.36 7.99
C GLU A 240 -0.49 17.51 8.03
N ILE A 241 0.47 17.48 7.11
CA ILE A 241 1.44 18.55 6.88
C ILE A 241 1.54 18.84 5.38
N ASP A 242 2.01 20.03 5.01
CA ASP A 242 2.26 20.38 3.61
C ASP A 242 3.78 20.51 3.35
N ILE A 243 4.31 19.66 2.48
CA ILE A 243 5.73 19.73 2.10
C ILE A 243 6.09 20.99 1.31
N ARG A 244 5.09 21.76 0.81
CA ARG A 244 5.31 23.02 0.11
C ARG A 244 5.55 24.18 1.05
N ASP A 245 5.12 24.05 2.32
CA ASP A 245 5.35 25.00 3.40
C ASP A 245 6.11 24.33 4.55
N SER A 246 7.42 24.21 4.38
CA SER A 246 8.29 23.54 5.34
C SER A 246 8.35 24.27 6.68
N GLN A 247 8.15 25.58 6.70
CA GLN A 247 8.15 26.34 7.96
C GLN A 247 6.90 26.02 8.79
N ALA A 248 5.71 26.00 8.16
CA ALA A 248 4.49 25.59 8.82
C ALA A 248 4.54 24.11 9.25
N ALA A 249 5.06 23.22 8.41
CA ALA A 249 5.26 21.83 8.75
C ALA A 249 6.18 21.64 9.95
N LEU A 250 7.32 22.33 9.97
CA LEU A 250 8.27 22.30 11.10
C LEU A 250 7.64 22.83 12.40
N ALA A 251 6.88 23.92 12.32
CA ALA A 251 6.16 24.45 13.48
C ALA A 251 5.14 23.45 14.03
N THR A 252 4.38 22.80 13.13
CA THR A 252 3.40 21.76 13.48
C THR A 252 4.08 20.56 14.16
N ILE A 253 5.21 20.08 13.62
CA ILE A 253 5.98 18.97 14.18
C ILE A 253 6.47 19.32 15.59
N LYS A 254 7.10 20.47 15.75
CA LYS A 254 7.61 20.94 17.06
C LYS A 254 6.50 21.08 18.09
N ALA A 255 5.37 21.65 17.70
CA ALA A 255 4.21 21.80 18.57
C ALA A 255 3.63 20.44 19.00
N ALA A 256 3.51 19.49 18.08
CA ALA A 256 3.00 18.15 18.39
C ALA A 256 3.91 17.40 19.38
N ILE A 257 5.23 17.48 19.19
CA ILE A 257 6.21 16.89 20.12
C ILE A 257 6.10 17.57 21.50
N ALA A 258 6.13 18.89 21.57
CA ALA A 258 6.06 19.65 22.82
C ALA A 258 4.73 19.40 23.60
N ASN A 259 3.64 19.16 22.88
CA ASN A 259 2.33 18.89 23.45
C ASN A 259 2.04 17.42 23.75
N ASN A 260 3.00 16.51 23.53
CA ASN A 260 2.84 15.05 23.68
C ASN A 260 1.62 14.52 22.91
N GLU A 261 1.46 14.90 21.63
CA GLU A 261 0.33 14.49 20.82
C GLU A 261 0.33 12.97 20.55
N TYR A 262 1.49 12.32 20.57
CA TYR A 262 1.59 10.86 20.46
C TYR A 262 0.79 10.13 21.56
N GLU A 263 1.01 10.48 22.81
CA GLU A 263 0.36 9.87 23.97
C GLU A 263 -1.16 10.08 23.94
N LYS A 264 -1.59 11.28 23.54
CA LYS A 264 -3.02 11.63 23.45
C LYS A 264 -3.73 10.84 22.34
N ARG A 265 -3.03 10.61 21.21
CA ARG A 265 -3.57 9.98 20.00
C ARG A 265 -3.27 8.50 19.89
N LEU A 266 -2.56 7.92 20.85
CA LEU A 266 -2.20 6.49 20.83
C LEU A 266 -3.40 5.54 20.62
N PRO A 267 -4.61 5.76 21.22
CA PRO A 267 -5.76 4.92 20.93
C PRO A 267 -6.16 4.91 19.44
N ALA A 268 -6.09 6.07 18.77
CA ALA A 268 -6.39 6.18 17.33
C ALA A 268 -5.32 5.49 16.47
N ILE A 269 -4.05 5.57 16.87
CA ILE A 269 -2.93 4.87 16.21
C ILE A 269 -3.12 3.34 16.33
N ILE A 270 -3.51 2.84 17.49
CA ILE A 270 -3.80 1.41 17.72
C ILE A 270 -4.93 0.94 16.81
N GLU A 271 -6.00 1.72 16.69
CA GLU A 271 -7.11 1.41 15.79
C GLU A 271 -6.68 1.46 14.30
N ALA A 272 -5.87 2.45 13.90
CA ALA A 272 -5.32 2.52 12.55
C ALA A 272 -4.46 1.29 12.22
N ARG A 273 -3.60 0.86 13.16
CA ARG A 273 -2.82 -0.37 13.02
C ARG A 273 -3.71 -1.60 12.86
N ARG A 274 -4.75 -1.74 13.67
CA ARG A 274 -5.72 -2.82 13.54
C ARG A 274 -6.33 -2.84 12.13
N ARG A 275 -6.77 -1.68 11.64
CA ARG A 275 -7.34 -1.57 10.28
C ARG A 275 -6.35 -1.96 9.19
N VAL A 276 -5.07 -1.58 9.31
CA VAL A 276 -4.03 -2.02 8.35
C VAL A 276 -3.95 -3.55 8.32
N ILE A 277 -3.93 -4.20 9.48
CA ILE A 277 -3.74 -5.66 9.59
C ILE A 277 -5.01 -6.43 9.22
N GLU A 278 -6.18 -5.97 9.66
CA GLU A 278 -7.42 -6.73 9.59
C GLU A 278 -8.33 -6.28 8.44
N ASP A 279 -8.42 -4.96 8.17
CA ASP A 279 -9.37 -4.44 7.19
C ASP A 279 -8.73 -4.19 5.82
N TYR A 280 -7.47 -3.73 5.80
CA TYR A 280 -6.78 -3.26 4.61
C TYR A 280 -5.58 -4.14 4.20
N ASN A 281 -5.50 -5.39 4.68
CA ASN A 281 -4.60 -6.34 4.05
C ASN A 281 -5.13 -6.72 2.64
N LEU A 282 -4.22 -7.05 1.73
CA LEU A 282 -4.58 -7.31 0.34
C LEU A 282 -5.63 -8.43 0.19
N GLY A 283 -5.55 -9.48 1.00
CA GLY A 283 -6.48 -10.60 0.95
C GLY A 283 -7.92 -10.15 1.23
N ASN A 284 -8.13 -9.39 2.31
CA ASN A 284 -9.47 -8.90 2.69
C ASN A 284 -9.99 -7.84 1.71
N MET A 285 -9.12 -6.97 1.19
CA MET A 285 -9.51 -5.98 0.18
C MET A 285 -10.00 -6.66 -1.11
N LEU A 286 -9.28 -7.65 -1.61
CA LEU A 286 -9.69 -8.43 -2.79
C LEU A 286 -10.98 -9.21 -2.53
N ALA A 287 -11.05 -9.93 -1.43
CA ALA A 287 -12.21 -10.74 -1.07
C ALA A 287 -13.50 -9.91 -0.98
N ARG A 288 -13.45 -8.71 -0.41
CA ARG A 288 -14.57 -7.77 -0.30
C ARG A 288 -15.15 -7.43 -1.67
N HIS A 289 -14.31 -7.09 -2.64
CA HIS A 289 -14.74 -6.75 -4.00
C HIS A 289 -15.26 -7.98 -4.76
N ILE A 290 -14.59 -9.13 -4.62
CA ILE A 290 -15.01 -10.37 -5.29
C ILE A 290 -16.38 -10.83 -4.78
N VAL A 291 -16.60 -10.87 -3.46
CA VAL A 291 -17.88 -11.29 -2.86
C VAL A 291 -19.03 -10.33 -3.22
N ALA A 292 -18.75 -9.05 -3.30
CA ALA A 292 -19.74 -8.04 -3.69
C ALA A 292 -20.08 -8.07 -5.19
N SER A 293 -19.27 -8.74 -6.01
CA SER A 293 -19.51 -8.82 -7.47
C SER A 293 -20.72 -9.70 -7.81
N PRO A 294 -21.66 -9.24 -8.65
CA PRO A 294 -22.76 -10.06 -9.15
C PRO A 294 -22.30 -11.34 -9.87
N GLN A 295 -21.09 -11.32 -10.39
CA GLN A 295 -20.48 -12.40 -11.18
C GLN A 295 -19.85 -13.51 -10.33
N ALA A 296 -19.86 -13.42 -9.02
CA ALA A 296 -19.42 -14.50 -8.14
C ALA A 296 -20.15 -15.84 -8.39
N LYS A 297 -21.09 -15.87 -9.35
CA LYS A 297 -22.03 -16.99 -9.58
C LYS A 297 -22.05 -17.60 -10.98
N MET A 298 -21.29 -17.16 -11.99
CA MET A 298 -21.36 -17.76 -13.36
C MET A 298 -20.19 -17.42 -14.31
N VAL A 299 -19.68 -18.32 -15.12
CA VAL A 299 -19.81 -18.75 -16.54
C VAL A 299 -18.47 -19.14 -17.21
N PRO A 300 -18.43 -19.86 -18.35
CA PRO A 300 -17.27 -20.57 -18.92
C PRO A 300 -16.24 -19.72 -19.66
N PRO A 301 -15.05 -20.28 -19.98
CA PRO A 301 -13.80 -19.52 -20.11
C PRO A 301 -13.53 -18.87 -21.47
N PRO A 302 -12.80 -17.80 -21.52
CA PRO A 302 -12.19 -17.26 -22.71
C PRO A 302 -10.65 -17.22 -22.67
N LYS A 303 -10.09 -16.61 -23.64
CA LYS A 303 -8.78 -16.55 -24.25
C LYS A 303 -7.75 -15.72 -23.45
N SER A 304 -6.47 -15.86 -23.70
CA SER A 304 -5.29 -15.32 -23.02
C SER A 304 -5.23 -13.80 -22.76
N PHE A 305 -4.59 -13.38 -21.62
CA PHE A 305 -4.16 -12.02 -21.30
C PHE A 305 -2.76 -11.71 -21.83
N ARG A 306 -2.49 -10.43 -22.11
CA ARG A 306 -1.16 -9.95 -22.50
C ARG A 306 -0.70 -8.85 -21.55
N ALA A 307 0.60 -8.77 -21.29
CA ALA A 307 1.19 -7.69 -20.52
C ALA A 307 1.01 -6.31 -21.19
N THR A 308 1.12 -5.24 -20.40
CA THR A 308 1.24 -3.88 -20.94
C THR A 308 2.46 -3.79 -21.87
N PRO A 309 2.37 -3.07 -23.01
CA PRO A 309 3.49 -2.83 -23.90
C PRO A 309 4.62 -2.02 -23.25
#